data_33c7f9e9742c7653d8da7c06e783203b
#
_entry.id   33c7f9e9742c7653d8da7c06e783203b
#
_cell.length_a   1.000
_cell.length_b   1.000
_cell.length_c   1.000
_cell.angle_alpha   90.00
_cell.angle_beta   90.00
_cell.angle_gamma   90.00
#
_symmetry.space_group_name_H-M   'P 1'
#
loop_
_entity.id
_entity.type
_entity.pdbx_description
1 polymer ?
#
loop_
_entity_poly.entity_id
_entity_poly.type
_entity_poly.pdbx_seq_one_letter_code
_entity_poly.pdbx_strand_id
1 'polypeptide(L)'
;ALSSAASDVYKRQGEVQRYLTRGMYEEAKKVALEYQDIFGKGNFFLELQDHGIAEQHYVNPQLLRMSEETGIELICTNDVHYTYADDADAHDILLCIQTGKKVTDENRMRYTGGQYYLKSPEEMSDLFKYAPQAIANTEKIAQRCNVEIEFGVTKLPKFAVPDGYTSWTYLNYLCYEGLKKRYPNQAADISVEDFVRKAEEEAVEDRKDVVIKIARDTNNIFERLAYELSVIYSMGYVDYFLIVWDYINYAKRHDIPVGPGRGSAAGSIVSYCLEITDLDPIKYSLIFERFLNPERVSMPDIDVDFCYERRQEVIDYVVAKYGKDC
;
A
#
# COMPACT_ATOMS: atom_id res chain seq x y z
N ALA A 1 -1.97 -15.27 12.16
CA ALA A 1 -1.96 -15.08 10.71
C ALA A 1 -2.22 -16.43 10.07
N LEU A 2 -3.43 -16.63 9.64
CA LEU A 2 -3.72 -17.69 8.69
C LEU A 2 -3.08 -17.23 7.38
N SER A 3 -1.80 -17.48 7.23
CA SER A 3 -1.28 -17.50 5.89
C SER A 3 -1.98 -18.69 5.23
N SER A 4 -2.96 -18.39 4.42
CA SER A 4 -3.40 -19.30 3.37
C SER A 4 -2.24 -19.42 2.36
N ALA A 5 -1.08 -19.74 2.88
CA ALA A 5 0.13 -19.97 2.09
C ALA A 5 -0.05 -21.14 1.12
N ALA A 6 -1.16 -21.84 1.25
CA ALA A 6 -1.59 -22.83 0.29
C ALA A 6 -2.33 -22.20 -0.90
N SER A 7 -2.76 -20.99 -0.81
CA SER A 7 -3.27 -20.25 -1.95
C SER A 7 -2.08 -19.68 -2.70
N ASP A 8 -1.32 -20.52 -3.30
CA ASP A 8 -0.31 -20.05 -4.20
C ASP A 8 -0.97 -19.48 -5.47
N VAL A 9 -0.29 -18.49 -6.01
CA VAL A 9 -0.69 -17.79 -7.23
C VAL A 9 -0.83 -18.72 -8.43
N TYR A 10 -0.49 -20.01 -8.28
CA TYR A 10 -0.49 -21.03 -9.32
C TYR A 10 -1.08 -22.34 -8.80
N LYS A 11 -2.38 -22.37 -8.59
CA LYS A 11 -3.14 -23.51 -8.03
C LYS A 11 -2.91 -24.87 -8.73
N ARG A 12 -2.47 -24.90 -9.98
CA ARG A 12 -1.97 -26.09 -10.67
C ARG A 12 -0.54 -26.47 -10.31
N GLN A 13 0.20 -25.60 -9.63
CA GLN A 13 1.62 -25.76 -9.34
C GLN A 13 1.88 -26.02 -7.85
N GLY A 14 0.84 -26.02 -7.01
CA GLY A 14 0.93 -26.44 -5.63
C GLY A 14 1.57 -27.82 -5.56
N GLU A 15 2.41 -28.03 -4.56
CA GLU A 15 3.26 -29.22 -4.49
C GLU A 15 2.43 -30.51 -4.47
N VAL A 16 1.34 -30.54 -3.69
CA VAL A 16 0.42 -31.68 -3.61
C VAL A 16 -0.21 -31.98 -4.98
N GLN A 17 -0.81 -30.95 -5.62
CA GLN A 17 -1.48 -31.11 -6.93
C GLN A 17 -0.47 -31.48 -8.02
N ARG A 18 0.75 -30.95 -7.97
CA ARG A 18 1.81 -31.29 -8.93
C ARG A 18 2.22 -32.76 -8.86
N TYR A 19 2.27 -33.35 -7.67
CA TYR A 19 2.50 -34.78 -7.54
C TYR A 19 1.29 -35.61 -8.01
N LEU A 20 0.08 -35.20 -7.65
CA LEU A 20 -1.15 -35.87 -8.08
C LEU A 20 -1.30 -35.89 -9.61
N THR A 21 -1.07 -34.77 -10.30
CA THR A 21 -1.14 -34.71 -11.77
C THR A 21 -0.10 -35.59 -12.47
N ARG A 22 0.98 -35.94 -11.78
CA ARG A 22 2.02 -36.87 -12.27
C ARG A 22 1.79 -38.32 -11.87
N GLY A 23 0.67 -38.64 -11.20
CA GLY A 23 0.35 -39.95 -10.72
C GLY A 23 1.16 -40.40 -9.49
N MET A 24 1.81 -39.46 -8.79
CA MET A 24 2.66 -39.72 -7.61
C MET A 24 1.84 -39.46 -6.33
N TYR A 25 0.89 -40.36 -6.06
CA TYR A 25 -0.07 -40.17 -4.96
C TYR A 25 0.58 -40.23 -3.58
N GLU A 26 1.50 -41.16 -3.33
CA GLU A 26 2.14 -41.30 -2.02
C GLU A 26 3.04 -40.14 -1.67
N GLU A 27 3.74 -39.56 -2.67
CA GLU A 27 4.53 -38.34 -2.51
C GLU A 27 3.64 -37.13 -2.21
N ALA A 28 2.52 -37.01 -2.90
CA ALA A 28 1.52 -35.96 -2.64
C ALA A 28 0.98 -36.04 -1.22
N LYS A 29 0.65 -37.27 -0.76
CA LYS A 29 0.16 -37.55 0.60
C LYS A 29 1.19 -37.19 1.66
N LYS A 30 2.45 -37.56 1.43
CA LYS A 30 3.55 -37.22 2.33
C LYS A 30 3.68 -35.70 2.50
N VAL A 31 3.68 -34.98 1.40
CA VAL A 31 3.76 -33.48 1.42
C VAL A 31 2.54 -32.86 2.12
N ALA A 32 1.33 -33.40 1.91
CA ALA A 32 0.14 -32.92 2.59
C ALA A 32 0.23 -33.10 4.11
N LEU A 33 0.77 -34.22 4.58
CA LEU A 33 1.03 -34.46 6.00
C LEU A 33 2.12 -33.53 6.57
N GLU A 34 3.19 -33.28 5.81
CA GLU A 34 4.23 -32.32 6.19
C GLU A 34 3.64 -30.90 6.37
N TYR A 35 2.75 -30.46 5.48
CA TYR A 35 2.05 -29.18 5.64
C TYR A 35 1.10 -29.19 6.85
N GLN A 36 0.39 -30.29 7.10
CA GLN A 36 -0.42 -30.42 8.31
C GLN A 36 0.41 -30.30 9.59
N ASP A 37 1.61 -30.88 9.60
CA ASP A 37 2.53 -30.79 10.76
C ASP A 37 3.06 -29.34 10.93
N ILE A 38 3.39 -28.63 9.85
CA ILE A 38 3.88 -27.25 9.88
C ILE A 38 2.79 -26.29 10.39
N PHE A 39 1.56 -26.38 9.85
CA PHE A 39 0.47 -25.47 10.19
C PHE A 39 -0.35 -25.90 11.41
N GLY A 40 -0.20 -27.14 11.83
CA GLY A 40 -0.96 -27.76 12.88
C GLY A 40 -2.28 -28.35 12.39
N LYS A 41 -2.73 -29.39 13.07
CA LYS A 41 -3.97 -30.12 12.75
C LYS A 41 -5.18 -29.15 12.76
N GLY A 42 -5.98 -29.19 11.69
CA GLY A 42 -7.15 -28.34 11.50
C GLY A 42 -6.85 -26.94 10.98
N ASN A 43 -5.57 -26.62 10.63
CA ASN A 43 -5.17 -25.35 10.02
C ASN A 43 -4.66 -25.49 8.59
N PHE A 44 -4.56 -26.72 8.09
CA PHE A 44 -4.27 -27.02 6.70
C PHE A 44 -5.44 -27.79 6.09
N PHE A 45 -5.83 -27.45 4.86
CA PHE A 45 -6.98 -28.01 4.16
C PHE A 45 -6.59 -28.44 2.75
N LEU A 46 -7.21 -29.52 2.25
CA LEU A 46 -7.12 -29.91 0.86
C LEU A 46 -8.20 -29.16 0.06
N GLU A 47 -7.79 -28.40 -0.94
CA GLU A 47 -8.66 -27.51 -1.70
C GLU A 47 -9.20 -28.19 -2.96
N LEU A 48 -10.54 -28.21 -3.09
CA LEU A 48 -11.25 -28.63 -4.29
C LEU A 48 -11.66 -27.41 -5.11
N GLN A 49 -11.40 -27.46 -6.42
CA GLN A 49 -11.88 -26.49 -7.39
C GLN A 49 -12.45 -27.20 -8.60
N ASP A 50 -13.46 -26.59 -9.24
CA ASP A 50 -14.03 -27.11 -10.47
C ASP A 50 -14.43 -25.97 -11.42
N HIS A 51 -13.62 -25.79 -12.47
CA HIS A 51 -13.87 -24.86 -13.56
C HIS A 51 -14.11 -25.61 -14.89
N GLY A 52 -14.44 -26.90 -14.81
CA GLY A 52 -14.58 -27.76 -16.01
C GLY A 52 -13.24 -28.14 -16.65
N ILE A 53 -12.16 -28.09 -15.90
CA ILE A 53 -10.81 -28.40 -16.38
C ILE A 53 -10.51 -29.88 -16.12
N ALA A 54 -10.01 -30.59 -17.13
CA ALA A 54 -9.73 -32.01 -17.05
C ALA A 54 -8.80 -32.40 -15.89
N GLU A 55 -7.79 -31.59 -15.61
CA GLU A 55 -6.86 -31.79 -14.50
C GLU A 55 -7.54 -31.72 -13.14
N GLN A 56 -8.51 -30.83 -12.96
CA GLN A 56 -9.27 -30.74 -11.69
C GLN A 56 -10.15 -31.98 -11.51
N HIS A 57 -10.81 -32.45 -12.57
CA HIS A 57 -11.59 -33.69 -12.56
C HIS A 57 -10.70 -34.92 -12.25
N TYR A 58 -9.44 -34.89 -12.66
CA TYR A 58 -8.48 -35.97 -12.34
C TYR A 58 -7.97 -35.90 -10.90
N VAL A 59 -7.73 -34.70 -10.36
CA VAL A 59 -7.14 -34.48 -9.03
C VAL A 59 -8.16 -34.59 -7.92
N ASN A 60 -9.39 -34.04 -8.10
CA ASN A 60 -10.40 -33.97 -7.05
C ASN A 60 -10.73 -35.36 -6.40
N PRO A 61 -10.93 -36.46 -7.13
CA PRO A 61 -11.15 -37.75 -6.52
C PRO A 61 -9.98 -38.26 -5.66
N GLN A 62 -8.76 -37.87 -6.03
CA GLN A 62 -7.55 -38.23 -5.27
C GLN A 62 -7.46 -37.44 -3.97
N LEU A 63 -7.87 -36.13 -3.99
CA LEU A 63 -7.93 -35.30 -2.79
C LEU A 63 -9.02 -35.78 -1.82
N LEU A 64 -10.18 -36.23 -2.33
CA LEU A 64 -11.22 -36.89 -1.50
C LEU A 64 -10.66 -38.09 -0.78
N ARG A 65 -10.03 -39.05 -1.51
CA ARG A 65 -9.38 -40.21 -0.94
C ARG A 65 -8.30 -39.81 0.08
N MET A 66 -7.47 -38.81 -0.24
CA MET A 66 -6.42 -38.34 0.67
C MET A 66 -7.00 -37.78 1.98
N SER A 67 -8.10 -37.05 1.90
CA SER A 67 -8.82 -36.56 3.07
C SER A 67 -9.32 -37.67 3.97
N GLU A 68 -9.89 -38.71 3.38
CA GLU A 68 -10.35 -39.91 4.12
C GLU A 68 -9.19 -40.64 4.80
N GLU A 69 -8.06 -40.80 4.11
CA GLU A 69 -6.90 -41.53 4.63
C GLU A 69 -6.09 -40.77 5.69
N THR A 70 -6.05 -39.41 5.60
CA THR A 70 -5.20 -38.56 6.45
C THR A 70 -5.95 -37.82 7.54
N GLY A 71 -7.28 -37.69 7.38
CA GLY A 71 -8.11 -36.84 8.23
C GLY A 71 -7.90 -35.34 8.00
N ILE A 72 -7.19 -34.93 6.94
CA ILE A 72 -7.09 -33.53 6.53
C ILE A 72 -8.43 -33.09 5.92
N GLU A 73 -9.03 -32.04 6.47
CA GLU A 73 -10.33 -31.56 6.03
C GLU A 73 -10.27 -30.96 4.61
N LEU A 74 -11.37 -31.06 3.88
CA LEU A 74 -11.53 -30.46 2.54
C LEU A 74 -12.16 -29.09 2.61
N ILE A 75 -11.84 -28.22 1.64
CA ILE A 75 -12.49 -26.93 1.38
C ILE A 75 -12.78 -26.78 -0.11
N CYS A 76 -13.87 -26.12 -0.46
CA CYS A 76 -14.17 -25.73 -1.84
C CYS A 76 -13.90 -24.25 -2.06
N THR A 77 -13.26 -23.90 -3.18
CA THR A 77 -13.08 -22.51 -3.61
C THR A 77 -13.40 -22.36 -5.09
N ASN A 78 -13.62 -21.12 -5.54
CA ASN A 78 -14.03 -20.84 -6.91
C ASN A 78 -13.04 -19.98 -7.71
N ASP A 79 -11.92 -19.51 -7.15
CA ASP A 79 -10.93 -18.72 -7.88
C ASP A 79 -11.55 -17.57 -8.71
N VAL A 80 -12.39 -16.77 -8.07
CA VAL A 80 -13.17 -15.71 -8.71
C VAL A 80 -12.26 -14.66 -9.35
N HIS A 81 -12.45 -14.37 -10.64
CA HIS A 81 -11.72 -13.36 -11.39
C HIS A 81 -12.62 -12.27 -11.95
N TYR A 82 -13.94 -12.48 -12.00
CA TYR A 82 -14.94 -11.50 -12.43
C TYR A 82 -16.27 -11.77 -11.74
N THR A 83 -17.18 -10.78 -11.76
CA THR A 83 -18.40 -10.82 -10.95
C THR A 83 -19.49 -11.65 -11.61
N TYR A 84 -19.81 -11.41 -12.85
CA TYR A 84 -20.92 -12.07 -13.56
C TYR A 84 -20.41 -13.05 -14.63
N ALA A 85 -21.18 -14.09 -14.92
CA ALA A 85 -20.83 -15.09 -15.93
C ALA A 85 -20.54 -14.46 -17.31
N ASP A 86 -21.30 -13.41 -17.66
CA ASP A 86 -21.15 -12.69 -18.93
C ASP A 86 -19.89 -11.82 -19.02
N ASP A 87 -19.17 -11.60 -17.90
CA ASP A 87 -17.93 -10.80 -17.86
C ASP A 87 -16.70 -11.57 -18.38
N ALA A 88 -16.85 -12.85 -18.75
CA ALA A 88 -15.74 -13.69 -19.19
C ALA A 88 -14.96 -13.08 -20.38
N ASP A 89 -15.67 -12.53 -21.38
CA ASP A 89 -15.06 -11.91 -22.56
C ASP A 89 -14.36 -10.59 -22.21
N ALA A 90 -14.95 -9.79 -21.32
CA ALA A 90 -14.34 -8.56 -20.82
C ALA A 90 -13.05 -8.85 -20.04
N HIS A 91 -13.04 -9.88 -19.22
CA HIS A 91 -11.87 -10.35 -18.51
C HIS A 91 -10.76 -10.84 -19.46
N ASP A 92 -11.10 -11.56 -20.53
CA ASP A 92 -10.13 -11.99 -21.54
C ASP A 92 -9.44 -10.80 -22.24
N ILE A 93 -10.19 -9.71 -22.49
CA ILE A 93 -9.64 -8.45 -23.01
C ILE A 93 -8.69 -7.80 -22.00
N LEU A 94 -9.05 -7.75 -20.71
CA LEU A 94 -8.19 -7.23 -19.66
C LEU A 94 -6.87 -7.99 -19.56
N LEU A 95 -6.89 -9.32 -19.69
CA LEU A 95 -5.67 -10.13 -19.73
C LEU A 95 -4.77 -9.76 -20.93
N CYS A 96 -5.37 -9.48 -22.09
CA CYS A 96 -4.62 -9.00 -23.25
C CYS A 96 -3.93 -7.66 -22.98
N ILE A 97 -4.63 -6.71 -22.37
CA ILE A 97 -4.07 -5.40 -21.98
C ILE A 97 -2.90 -5.59 -21.00
N GLN A 98 -3.10 -6.38 -19.95
CA GLN A 98 -2.10 -6.65 -18.91
C GLN A 98 -0.82 -7.30 -19.48
N THR A 99 -0.97 -8.22 -20.43
CA THR A 99 0.14 -9.00 -20.97
C THR A 99 0.72 -8.43 -22.27
N GLY A 100 0.18 -7.31 -22.77
CA GLY A 100 0.59 -6.70 -24.04
C GLY A 100 0.29 -7.59 -25.26
N LYS A 101 -0.77 -8.40 -25.21
CA LYS A 101 -1.19 -9.35 -26.23
C LYS A 101 -2.47 -8.87 -26.93
N LYS A 102 -2.75 -9.45 -28.10
CA LYS A 102 -4.02 -9.25 -28.83
C LYS A 102 -4.96 -10.42 -28.61
N VAL A 103 -6.26 -10.18 -28.69
CA VAL A 103 -7.30 -11.23 -28.60
C VAL A 103 -7.09 -12.34 -29.62
N THR A 104 -6.54 -11.99 -30.80
CA THR A 104 -6.25 -12.92 -31.90
C THR A 104 -4.99 -13.77 -31.71
N ASP A 105 -4.14 -13.44 -30.71
CA ASP A 105 -2.91 -14.19 -30.50
C ASP A 105 -3.25 -15.59 -29.96
N GLU A 106 -2.70 -16.63 -30.57
CA GLU A 106 -2.93 -18.02 -30.16
C GLU A 106 -2.19 -18.36 -28.85
N ASN A 107 -0.96 -17.90 -28.70
CA ASN A 107 -0.12 -18.18 -27.54
C ASN A 107 -0.19 -17.04 -26.52
N ARG A 108 -1.26 -17.00 -25.73
CA ARG A 108 -1.48 -16.03 -24.68
C ARG A 108 -2.17 -16.63 -23.46
N MET A 109 -2.11 -15.94 -22.35
CA MET A 109 -2.83 -16.31 -21.13
C MET A 109 -4.35 -16.21 -21.37
N ARG A 110 -5.10 -17.26 -21.01
CA ARG A 110 -6.56 -17.34 -21.08
C ARG A 110 -7.13 -18.11 -19.93
N TYR A 111 -8.30 -17.68 -19.47
CA TYR A 111 -9.16 -18.44 -18.56
C TYR A 111 -10.30 -19.03 -19.39
N THR A 112 -10.17 -20.31 -19.74
CA THR A 112 -11.14 -20.97 -20.60
C THR A 112 -12.36 -21.46 -19.82
N GLY A 113 -13.53 -21.56 -20.49
CA GLY A 113 -14.74 -22.17 -19.93
C GLY A 113 -15.69 -21.22 -19.19
N GLY A 114 -15.32 -19.95 -18.96
CA GLY A 114 -16.22 -18.94 -18.39
C GLY A 114 -16.70 -19.23 -16.94
N GLN A 115 -15.98 -20.06 -16.18
CA GLN A 115 -16.42 -20.55 -14.88
C GLN A 115 -15.80 -19.82 -13.68
N TYR A 116 -15.12 -18.68 -13.91
CA TYR A 116 -14.39 -17.93 -12.88
C TYR A 116 -15.19 -16.73 -12.32
N TYR A 117 -16.52 -16.74 -12.47
CA TYR A 117 -17.43 -15.74 -11.90
C TYR A 117 -17.79 -16.02 -10.44
N LEU A 118 -18.30 -15.03 -9.76
CA LEU A 118 -18.78 -15.17 -8.39
C LEU A 118 -20.08 -16.00 -8.36
N LYS A 119 -19.96 -17.28 -8.06
CA LYS A 119 -21.09 -18.22 -7.98
C LYS A 119 -21.90 -18.02 -6.72
N SER A 120 -23.21 -18.27 -6.80
CA SER A 120 -24.09 -18.30 -5.62
C SER A 120 -23.76 -19.50 -4.72
N PRO A 121 -24.22 -19.49 -3.46
CA PRO A 121 -24.11 -20.65 -2.56
C PRO A 121 -24.76 -21.91 -3.15
N GLU A 122 -25.89 -21.76 -3.85
CA GLU A 122 -26.61 -22.86 -4.50
C GLU A 122 -25.78 -23.44 -5.65
N GLU A 123 -25.22 -22.60 -6.53
CA GLU A 123 -24.36 -23.03 -7.63
C GLU A 123 -23.13 -23.77 -7.11
N MET A 124 -22.49 -23.26 -6.03
CA MET A 124 -21.37 -23.95 -5.40
C MET A 124 -21.77 -25.28 -4.80
N SER A 125 -22.94 -25.35 -4.14
CA SER A 125 -23.46 -26.57 -3.54
C SER A 125 -23.79 -27.63 -4.59
N ASP A 126 -24.34 -27.24 -5.73
CA ASP A 126 -24.61 -28.16 -6.85
C ASP A 126 -23.33 -28.67 -7.49
N LEU A 127 -22.32 -27.80 -7.64
CA LEU A 127 -21.03 -28.15 -8.22
C LEU A 127 -20.28 -29.18 -7.36
N PHE A 128 -20.32 -29.03 -6.03
CA PHE A 128 -19.64 -29.88 -5.07
C PHE A 128 -20.57 -30.77 -4.25
N LYS A 129 -21.74 -31.16 -4.81
CA LYS A 129 -22.72 -32.04 -4.13
C LYS A 129 -22.12 -33.36 -3.61
N TYR A 130 -20.99 -33.79 -4.15
CA TYR A 130 -20.25 -34.97 -3.72
C TYR A 130 -19.35 -34.75 -2.50
N ALA A 131 -19.17 -33.49 -2.07
CA ALA A 131 -18.34 -33.09 -0.93
C ALA A 131 -19.00 -31.97 -0.09
N PRO A 132 -20.21 -32.18 0.45
CA PRO A 132 -20.95 -31.13 1.18
C PRO A 132 -20.21 -30.61 2.41
N GLN A 133 -19.36 -31.42 3.04
CA GLN A 133 -18.50 -31.02 4.15
C GLN A 133 -17.47 -29.97 3.74
N ALA A 134 -16.99 -30.01 2.49
CA ALA A 134 -16.03 -29.03 1.97
C ALA A 134 -16.69 -27.65 1.79
N ILE A 135 -17.97 -27.60 1.44
CA ILE A 135 -18.78 -26.36 1.44
C ILE A 135 -18.95 -25.84 2.88
N ALA A 136 -19.39 -26.68 3.82
CA ALA A 136 -19.58 -26.29 5.22
C ALA A 136 -18.29 -25.78 5.88
N ASN A 137 -17.13 -26.31 5.50
CA ASN A 137 -15.84 -25.88 6.03
C ASN A 137 -15.46 -24.43 5.60
N THR A 138 -16.01 -23.89 4.51
CA THR A 138 -15.78 -22.49 4.13
C THR A 138 -16.34 -21.52 5.17
N GLU A 139 -17.57 -21.79 5.64
CA GLU A 139 -18.20 -21.01 6.71
C GLU A 139 -17.47 -21.20 8.05
N LYS A 140 -17.11 -22.44 8.40
CA LYS A 140 -16.32 -22.75 9.60
C LYS A 140 -14.97 -22.01 9.64
N ILE A 141 -14.30 -21.85 8.51
CA ILE A 141 -13.07 -21.08 8.40
C ILE A 141 -13.36 -19.57 8.53
N ALA A 142 -14.39 -19.08 7.83
CA ALA A 142 -14.77 -17.67 7.91
C ALA A 142 -15.08 -17.21 9.34
N GLN A 143 -15.78 -18.06 10.13
CA GLN A 143 -16.05 -17.80 11.55
C GLN A 143 -14.80 -17.75 12.43
N ARG A 144 -13.70 -18.35 12.01
CA ARG A 144 -12.40 -18.31 12.71
C ARG A 144 -11.59 -17.06 12.36
N CYS A 145 -11.94 -16.36 11.29
CA CYS A 145 -11.24 -15.17 10.82
C CYS A 145 -11.83 -13.93 11.49
N ASN A 146 -11.08 -13.30 12.38
CA ASN A 146 -11.42 -12.06 13.06
C ASN A 146 -10.32 -11.05 12.78
N VAL A 147 -10.50 -10.25 11.72
CA VAL A 147 -9.55 -9.22 11.30
C VAL A 147 -10.24 -7.89 11.36
N GLU A 148 -9.75 -7.00 12.20
CA GLU A 148 -10.15 -5.60 12.22
C GLU A 148 -9.09 -4.77 11.50
N ILE A 149 -9.51 -4.02 10.49
CA ILE A 149 -8.65 -3.09 9.76
C ILE A 149 -9.00 -1.69 10.24
N GLU A 150 -8.03 -1.06 10.91
CA GLU A 150 -8.18 0.33 11.33
C GLU A 150 -8.05 1.26 10.11
N PHE A 151 -9.16 1.87 9.72
CA PHE A 151 -9.19 2.87 8.64
C PHE A 151 -9.02 4.28 9.21
N GLY A 152 -8.34 5.16 8.48
CA GLY A 152 -8.20 6.57 8.83
C GLY A 152 -7.22 6.85 9.99
N VAL A 153 -6.50 5.85 10.45
CA VAL A 153 -5.46 6.01 11.49
C VAL A 153 -4.09 6.07 10.81
N THR A 154 -3.48 7.24 10.87
CA THR A 154 -2.11 7.44 10.36
C THR A 154 -1.11 6.88 11.38
N LYS A 155 -0.40 5.82 11.01
CA LYS A 155 0.63 5.16 11.85
C LYS A 155 2.04 5.71 11.55
N LEU A 156 2.17 7.02 11.48
CA LEU A 156 3.48 7.64 11.33
C LEU A 156 4.17 7.78 12.70
N PRO A 157 5.48 7.58 12.77
CA PRO A 157 6.24 7.89 13.96
C PRO A 157 6.17 9.39 14.27
N LYS A 158 6.28 9.77 15.54
CA LYS A 158 6.38 11.18 15.94
C LYS A 158 7.81 11.65 15.79
N PHE A 159 7.96 12.86 15.25
CA PHE A 159 9.25 13.51 15.19
C PHE A 159 9.63 14.08 16.57
N ALA A 160 10.84 13.80 17.03
CA ALA A 160 11.35 14.38 18.27
C ALA A 160 11.84 15.83 18.01
N VAL A 161 11.06 16.80 18.47
CA VAL A 161 11.38 18.22 18.32
C VAL A 161 12.34 18.69 19.41
N PRO A 162 13.12 19.77 19.18
CA PRO A 162 13.92 20.44 20.22
C PRO A 162 13.05 20.98 21.36
N ASP A 163 13.65 21.14 22.55
CA ASP A 163 12.98 21.73 23.71
C ASP A 163 12.41 23.13 23.38
N GLY A 164 11.18 23.38 23.83
CA GLY A 164 10.47 24.62 23.60
C GLY A 164 9.65 24.67 22.31
N TYR A 165 9.67 23.60 21.50
CA TYR A 165 8.85 23.52 20.28
C TYR A 165 7.83 22.38 20.36
N THR A 166 6.70 22.59 19.68
CA THR A 166 5.83 21.52 19.20
C THR A 166 6.23 21.15 17.76
N SER A 167 5.78 19.98 17.23
CA SER A 167 6.03 19.64 15.83
C SER A 167 5.57 20.76 14.88
N TRP A 168 4.41 21.37 15.17
CA TRP A 168 3.86 22.45 14.39
C TRP A 168 4.71 23.72 14.38
N THR A 169 5.10 24.21 15.56
CA THR A 169 5.91 25.41 15.68
C THR A 169 7.32 25.20 15.15
N TYR A 170 7.87 23.99 15.26
CA TYR A 170 9.17 23.66 14.69
C TYR A 170 9.14 23.59 13.16
N LEU A 171 8.07 23.02 12.58
CA LEU A 171 7.88 23.04 11.13
C LEU A 171 7.81 24.48 10.59
N ASN A 172 7.04 25.36 11.26
CA ASN A 172 6.96 26.78 10.91
C ASN A 172 8.34 27.44 10.99
N TYR A 173 9.07 27.23 12.10
CA TYR A 173 10.42 27.76 12.27
C TYR A 173 11.32 27.38 11.09
N LEU A 174 11.40 26.10 10.73
CA LEU A 174 12.22 25.62 9.63
C LEU A 174 11.79 26.21 8.29
N CYS A 175 10.49 26.31 8.04
CA CYS A 175 9.95 26.86 6.80
C CYS A 175 10.28 28.35 6.64
N TYR A 176 10.14 29.15 7.70
CA TYR A 176 10.44 30.58 7.61
C TYR A 176 11.94 30.87 7.56
N GLU A 177 12.79 30.09 8.24
CA GLU A 177 14.25 30.14 8.04
C GLU A 177 14.63 29.76 6.60
N GLY A 178 14.00 28.70 6.05
CA GLY A 178 14.18 28.31 4.66
C GLY A 178 13.69 29.38 3.68
N LEU A 179 12.60 30.07 3.98
CA LEU A 179 12.08 31.16 3.16
C LEU A 179 13.09 32.30 3.04
N LYS A 180 13.74 32.71 4.15
CA LYS A 180 14.83 33.69 4.14
C LYS A 180 15.96 33.26 3.22
N LYS A 181 16.35 32.00 3.27
CA LYS A 181 17.42 31.44 2.46
C LYS A 181 17.07 31.37 0.97
N ARG A 182 15.84 30.95 0.64
CA ARG A 182 15.38 30.74 -0.75
C ARG A 182 14.96 32.01 -1.45
N TYR A 183 14.43 33.00 -0.70
CA TYR A 183 13.92 34.26 -1.21
C TYR A 183 14.53 35.49 -0.50
N PRO A 184 15.89 35.66 -0.52
CA PRO A 184 16.55 36.72 0.25
C PRO A 184 16.09 38.12 -0.10
N ASN A 185 15.69 38.38 -1.34
CA ASN A 185 15.22 39.70 -1.77
C ASN A 185 13.82 40.09 -1.22
N GLN A 186 13.03 39.11 -0.77
CA GLN A 186 11.65 39.29 -0.30
C GLN A 186 11.48 38.99 1.18
N ALA A 187 12.34 38.16 1.76
CA ALA A 187 12.18 37.62 3.10
C ALA A 187 13.39 37.85 4.03
N ALA A 188 14.39 38.66 3.64
CA ALA A 188 15.60 38.88 4.46
C ALA A 188 15.28 39.45 5.86
N ASP A 189 14.35 40.37 5.95
CA ASP A 189 14.06 41.13 7.16
C ASP A 189 12.88 40.59 7.98
N ILE A 190 12.38 39.40 7.69
CA ILE A 190 11.29 38.80 8.48
C ILE A 190 11.77 38.37 9.86
N SER A 191 10.92 38.59 10.87
CA SER A 191 11.10 37.98 12.20
C SER A 191 10.49 36.56 12.19
N VAL A 192 11.35 35.53 12.23
CA VAL A 192 10.89 34.13 12.28
C VAL A 192 10.17 33.86 13.60
N GLU A 193 10.63 34.47 14.69
CA GLU A 193 10.03 34.37 16.02
C GLU A 193 8.58 34.84 16.05
N ASP A 194 8.24 35.93 15.31
CA ASP A 194 6.88 36.44 15.21
C ASP A 194 5.96 35.44 14.49
N PHE A 195 6.45 34.76 13.44
CA PHE A 195 5.69 33.75 12.74
C PHE A 195 5.51 32.48 13.59
N VAL A 196 6.53 32.05 14.34
CA VAL A 196 6.44 30.92 15.28
C VAL A 196 5.43 31.23 16.38
N ARG A 197 5.48 32.43 17.00
CA ARG A 197 4.50 32.86 18.00
C ARG A 197 3.07 32.87 17.45
N LYS A 198 2.88 33.37 16.23
CA LYS A 198 1.57 33.32 15.57
C LYS A 198 1.08 31.89 15.35
N ALA A 199 1.97 30.98 14.97
CA ALA A 199 1.64 29.57 14.82
C ALA A 199 1.25 28.92 16.18
N GLU A 200 1.85 29.32 17.29
CA GLU A 200 1.45 28.89 18.65
C GLU A 200 0.04 29.36 19.00
N GLU A 201 -0.27 30.63 18.73
CA GLU A 201 -1.59 31.19 18.98
C GLU A 201 -2.67 30.50 18.13
N GLU A 202 -2.37 30.19 16.89
CA GLU A 202 -3.28 29.50 15.97
C GLU A 202 -3.51 28.03 16.33
N ALA A 203 -2.55 27.34 16.93
CA ALA A 203 -2.68 25.95 17.33
C ALA A 203 -3.62 25.72 18.51
N VAL A 204 -3.89 26.75 19.32
CA VAL A 204 -4.80 26.70 20.48
C VAL A 204 -6.27 26.67 20.06
N GLU A 205 -6.60 27.22 18.89
CA GLU A 205 -7.94 27.15 18.34
C GLU A 205 -8.08 25.88 17.47
N ASP A 206 -8.97 24.97 17.88
CA ASP A 206 -9.31 23.72 17.16
C ASP A 206 -9.97 24.06 15.80
N ARG A 207 -9.15 24.49 14.86
CA ARG A 207 -9.56 25.02 13.56
C ARG A 207 -9.54 23.96 12.47
N LYS A 208 -10.41 22.95 12.60
CA LYS A 208 -10.72 22.10 11.44
C LYS A 208 -11.46 22.86 10.31
N ASP A 209 -12.02 24.03 10.62
CA ASP A 209 -12.94 24.75 9.72
C ASP A 209 -12.41 26.08 9.11
N VAL A 210 -11.22 26.56 9.48
CA VAL A 210 -10.65 27.84 9.02
C VAL A 210 -9.73 27.70 7.81
N VAL A 211 -9.80 26.59 7.16
CA VAL A 211 -9.00 26.36 5.97
C VAL A 211 -9.77 26.79 4.74
N ILE A 212 -9.09 27.55 3.85
CA ILE A 212 -9.38 27.53 2.42
C ILE A 212 -10.27 28.70 1.93
N LYS A 213 -9.93 29.91 2.32
CA LYS A 213 -10.31 31.06 1.52
C LYS A 213 -9.14 31.93 1.06
N ILE A 214 -7.90 31.51 1.33
CA ILE A 214 -6.71 32.30 0.97
C ILE A 214 -6.01 31.59 -0.19
N ALA A 215 -6.21 32.19 -1.37
CA ALA A 215 -5.32 32.18 -2.53
C ALA A 215 -4.74 30.82 -3.02
N ARG A 216 -5.57 30.04 -3.70
CA ARG A 216 -5.10 28.93 -4.55
C ARG A 216 -4.08 29.36 -5.63
N ASP A 217 -4.12 30.61 -6.06
CA ASP A 217 -3.36 31.15 -7.20
C ASP A 217 -2.51 32.40 -6.84
N THR A 218 -1.97 32.46 -5.60
CA THR A 218 -1.14 33.59 -5.25
C THR A 218 0.33 33.37 -5.60
N ASN A 219 0.94 34.41 -6.23
CA ASN A 219 2.38 34.50 -6.40
C ASN A 219 3.08 35.11 -5.17
N ASN A 220 2.33 35.46 -4.12
CA ASN A 220 2.87 35.94 -2.87
C ASN A 220 3.41 34.75 -2.07
N ILE A 221 4.72 34.75 -1.85
CA ILE A 221 5.42 33.64 -1.18
C ILE A 221 4.93 33.40 0.26
N PHE A 222 4.55 34.46 0.98
CA PHE A 222 4.05 34.37 2.36
C PHE A 222 2.65 33.76 2.43
N GLU A 223 1.75 34.24 1.58
CA GLU A 223 0.39 33.70 1.48
C GLU A 223 0.41 32.23 1.05
N ARG A 224 1.25 31.89 0.05
CA ARG A 224 1.40 30.53 -0.44
C ARG A 224 1.98 29.61 0.64
N LEU A 225 3.00 30.04 1.37
CA LEU A 225 3.58 29.27 2.47
C LEU A 225 2.57 29.04 3.59
N ALA A 226 1.87 30.10 4.02
CA ALA A 226 0.84 30.01 5.06
C ALA A 226 -0.30 29.07 4.66
N TYR A 227 -0.75 29.13 3.41
CA TYR A 227 -1.77 28.24 2.87
C TYR A 227 -1.32 26.78 2.90
N GLU A 228 -0.13 26.46 2.36
CA GLU A 228 0.37 25.08 2.33
C GLU A 228 0.60 24.53 3.74
N LEU A 229 1.15 25.32 4.66
CA LEU A 229 1.31 24.93 6.07
C LEU A 229 -0.03 24.61 6.72
N SER A 230 -1.07 25.43 6.48
CA SER A 230 -2.41 25.18 7.02
C SER A 230 -3.02 23.87 6.50
N VAL A 231 -2.84 23.57 5.21
CA VAL A 231 -3.29 22.29 4.62
C VAL A 231 -2.53 21.10 5.23
N ILE A 232 -1.20 21.19 5.34
CA ILE A 232 -0.37 20.14 5.95
C ILE A 232 -0.79 19.89 7.40
N TYR A 233 -1.06 20.94 8.17
CA TYR A 233 -1.53 20.83 9.55
C TYR A 233 -2.92 20.17 9.64
N SER A 234 -3.88 20.65 8.87
CA SER A 234 -5.26 20.13 8.89
C SER A 234 -5.37 18.67 8.47
N MET A 235 -4.47 18.22 7.60
CA MET A 235 -4.40 16.82 7.15
C MET A 235 -3.55 15.93 8.08
N GLY A 236 -2.91 16.49 9.13
CA GLY A 236 -2.12 15.73 10.11
C GLY A 236 -0.74 15.27 9.61
N TYR A 237 -0.16 15.94 8.61
CA TYR A 237 1.11 15.53 8.00
C TYR A 237 2.34 16.32 8.49
N VAL A 238 2.24 17.06 9.59
CA VAL A 238 3.34 17.85 10.16
C VAL A 238 4.56 16.98 10.45
N ASP A 239 4.38 15.89 11.20
CA ASP A 239 5.48 14.96 11.52
C ASP A 239 6.05 14.28 10.27
N TYR A 240 5.23 13.99 9.28
CA TYR A 240 5.69 13.44 7.99
C TYR A 240 6.70 14.36 7.30
N PHE A 241 6.39 15.65 7.18
CA PHE A 241 7.31 16.63 6.58
C PHE A 241 8.59 16.80 7.39
N LEU A 242 8.52 16.77 8.72
CA LEU A 242 9.68 16.83 9.59
C LEU A 242 10.59 15.61 9.45
N ILE A 243 10.01 14.42 9.34
CA ILE A 243 10.77 13.18 9.12
C ILE A 243 11.47 13.19 7.76
N VAL A 244 10.75 13.61 6.70
CA VAL A 244 11.34 13.71 5.34
C VAL A 244 12.47 14.74 5.33
N TRP A 245 12.25 15.91 5.93
CA TRP A 245 13.30 16.92 6.10
C TRP A 245 14.52 16.37 6.85
N ASP A 246 14.30 15.63 7.91
CA ASP A 246 15.37 15.13 8.78
C ASP A 246 16.35 14.21 8.04
N TYR A 247 15.86 13.21 7.34
CA TYR A 247 16.75 12.28 6.65
C TYR A 247 17.41 12.90 5.40
N ILE A 248 16.73 13.85 4.72
CA ILE A 248 17.36 14.62 3.64
C ILE A 248 18.44 15.53 4.19
N ASN A 249 18.18 16.21 5.29
CA ASN A 249 19.16 17.06 5.97
C ASN A 249 20.35 16.25 6.53
N TYR A 250 20.09 15.04 7.06
CA TYR A 250 21.16 14.10 7.42
C TYR A 250 22.05 13.81 6.21
N ALA A 251 21.47 13.43 5.07
CA ALA A 251 22.23 13.16 3.85
C ALA A 251 23.07 14.35 3.42
N LYS A 252 22.48 15.56 3.37
CA LYS A 252 23.17 16.80 2.97
C LYS A 252 24.31 17.16 3.92
N ARG A 253 24.14 16.96 5.23
CA ARG A 253 25.19 17.22 6.24
C ARG A 253 26.33 16.21 6.22
N HIS A 254 26.13 15.03 5.63
CA HIS A 254 27.14 14.00 5.48
C HIS A 254 27.68 13.92 4.05
N ASP A 255 27.48 14.97 3.26
CA ASP A 255 27.91 15.05 1.86
C ASP A 255 27.46 13.86 1.00
N ILE A 256 26.24 13.34 1.29
CA ILE A 256 25.56 12.34 0.47
C ILE A 256 24.74 13.10 -0.58
N PRO A 257 25.01 12.96 -1.88
CA PRO A 257 24.26 13.65 -2.91
C PRO A 257 22.77 13.29 -2.89
N VAL A 258 21.93 14.32 -2.92
CA VAL A 258 20.47 14.21 -2.97
C VAL A 258 20.01 14.86 -4.27
N GLY A 259 19.08 14.21 -4.97
CA GLY A 259 18.48 14.76 -6.19
C GLY A 259 17.64 16.02 -5.91
N PRO A 260 17.38 16.86 -6.92
CA PRO A 260 16.66 18.13 -6.76
C PRO A 260 15.17 17.96 -6.43
N GLY A 261 14.70 16.75 -6.26
CA GLY A 261 13.29 16.41 -6.12
C GLY A 261 12.62 16.11 -7.46
N ARG A 262 11.59 15.29 -7.40
CA ARG A 262 10.77 14.88 -8.56
C ARG A 262 9.31 14.67 -8.16
N GLY A 263 8.45 14.39 -9.13
CA GLY A 263 7.04 14.14 -8.88
C GLY A 263 6.29 15.39 -8.44
N SER A 264 5.20 15.18 -7.71
CA SER A 264 4.28 16.24 -7.30
C SER A 264 4.79 17.12 -6.16
N ALA A 265 5.70 16.59 -5.33
CA ALA A 265 6.28 17.34 -4.19
C ALA A 265 7.01 18.61 -4.58
N ALA A 266 7.51 18.71 -5.83
CA ALA A 266 8.09 19.92 -6.39
C ALA A 266 7.09 21.10 -6.48
N GLY A 267 5.79 20.83 -6.40
CA GLY A 267 4.74 21.86 -6.39
C GLY A 267 4.57 22.57 -5.04
N SER A 268 5.29 22.17 -3.99
CA SER A 268 5.17 22.69 -2.64
C SER A 268 6.27 23.70 -2.28
N ILE A 269 5.89 24.92 -1.86
CA ILE A 269 6.83 25.90 -1.32
C ILE A 269 7.36 25.44 0.06
N VAL A 270 6.58 24.70 0.84
CA VAL A 270 7.04 24.08 2.09
C VAL A 270 8.19 23.11 1.79
N SER A 271 8.04 22.21 0.81
CA SER A 271 9.11 21.29 0.40
C SER A 271 10.34 22.03 -0.11
N TYR A 272 10.17 23.16 -0.80
CA TYR A 272 11.27 24.00 -1.28
C TYR A 272 12.00 24.72 -0.13
N CYS A 273 11.28 25.30 0.82
CA CYS A 273 11.85 25.94 2.02
C CYS A 273 12.59 24.94 2.92
N LEU A 274 12.07 23.73 3.09
CA LEU A 274 12.69 22.66 3.84
C LEU A 274 13.88 22.01 3.11
N GLU A 275 14.23 22.47 1.91
CA GLU A 275 15.26 21.87 1.08
C GLU A 275 15.02 20.39 0.74
N ILE A 276 13.76 19.96 0.81
CA ILE A 276 13.31 18.65 0.31
C ILE A 276 13.40 18.63 -1.22
N THR A 277 13.02 19.76 -1.84
CA THR A 277 13.16 19.97 -3.30
C THR A 277 14.00 21.22 -3.58
N ASP A 278 14.63 21.26 -4.75
CA ASP A 278 15.41 22.41 -5.22
C ASP A 278 14.79 23.10 -6.43
N LEU A 279 13.51 22.80 -6.71
CA LEU A 279 12.69 23.44 -7.74
C LEU A 279 11.78 24.48 -7.09
N ASP A 280 11.90 25.76 -7.52
CA ASP A 280 11.08 26.86 -7.04
C ASP A 280 9.65 26.75 -7.62
N PRO A 281 8.62 26.41 -6.81
CA PRO A 281 7.27 26.22 -7.31
C PRO A 281 6.60 27.50 -7.79
N ILE A 282 7.02 28.68 -7.28
CA ILE A 282 6.48 29.96 -7.70
C ILE A 282 7.04 30.34 -9.06
N LYS A 283 8.37 30.23 -9.22
CA LYS A 283 9.05 30.54 -10.49
C LYS A 283 8.52 29.70 -11.66
N TYR A 284 8.20 28.45 -11.41
CA TYR A 284 7.71 27.53 -12.45
C TYR A 284 6.19 27.35 -12.45
N SER A 285 5.45 28.15 -11.68
CA SER A 285 3.98 28.09 -11.58
C SER A 285 3.45 26.68 -11.32
N LEU A 286 4.08 25.96 -10.39
CA LEU A 286 3.69 24.60 -10.02
C LEU A 286 2.51 24.62 -9.05
N ILE A 287 1.60 23.66 -9.20
CA ILE A 287 0.33 23.59 -8.46
C ILE A 287 0.49 22.65 -7.26
N PHE A 288 0.26 23.19 -6.05
CA PHE A 288 0.34 22.44 -4.79
C PHE A 288 -0.72 21.34 -4.66
N GLU A 289 -1.93 21.60 -5.14
CA GLU A 289 -3.06 20.66 -5.04
C GLU A 289 -2.87 19.38 -5.86
N ARG A 290 -1.89 19.36 -6.76
CA ARG A 290 -1.44 18.11 -7.42
C ARG A 290 -0.64 17.21 -6.49
N PHE A 291 -0.02 17.79 -5.48
CA PHE A 291 0.76 17.10 -4.46
C PHE A 291 -0.10 16.76 -3.24
N LEU A 292 -0.79 17.75 -2.66
CA LEU A 292 -1.61 17.58 -1.48
C LEU A 292 -2.94 18.30 -1.67
N ASN A 293 -4.03 17.53 -1.70
CA ASN A 293 -5.38 18.07 -1.87
C ASN A 293 -6.26 17.67 -0.68
N PRO A 294 -6.81 18.62 0.09
CA PRO A 294 -7.70 18.33 1.23
C PRO A 294 -8.96 17.54 0.85
N GLU A 295 -9.43 17.67 -0.40
CA GLU A 295 -10.60 16.93 -0.90
C GLU A 295 -10.30 15.47 -1.21
N ARG A 296 -9.00 15.10 -1.32
CA ARG A 296 -8.56 13.74 -1.60
C ARG A 296 -7.77 13.19 -0.43
N VAL A 297 -8.40 12.32 0.36
CA VAL A 297 -7.78 11.66 1.52
C VAL A 297 -6.77 10.62 1.03
N SER A 298 -5.57 11.06 0.70
CA SER A 298 -4.44 10.18 0.41
C SER A 298 -3.18 10.76 1.05
N MET A 299 -2.37 9.89 1.64
CA MET A 299 -1.07 10.30 2.18
C MET A 299 -0.19 10.89 1.06
N PRO A 300 0.50 12.01 1.29
CA PRO A 300 1.43 12.56 0.33
C PRO A 300 2.59 11.59 0.09
N ASP A 301 3.05 11.53 -1.16
CA ASP A 301 4.19 10.73 -1.58
C ASP A 301 5.32 11.66 -2.01
N ILE A 302 6.43 11.65 -1.25
CA ILE A 302 7.63 12.45 -1.53
C ILE A 302 8.71 11.50 -2.00
N ASP A 303 8.93 11.49 -3.30
CA ASP A 303 10.01 10.73 -3.93
C ASP A 303 11.37 11.43 -3.73
N VAL A 304 12.33 10.73 -3.17
CA VAL A 304 13.69 11.25 -2.93
C VAL A 304 14.74 10.35 -3.58
N ASP A 305 15.61 10.95 -4.36
CA ASP A 305 16.72 10.24 -5.01
C ASP A 305 18.03 10.50 -4.25
N PHE A 306 18.66 9.45 -3.73
CA PHE A 306 19.97 9.49 -3.09
C PHE A 306 21.05 8.86 -3.96
N CYS A 307 22.28 9.27 -3.74
CA CYS A 307 23.47 8.62 -4.32
C CYS A 307 23.36 7.10 -4.16
N TYR A 308 23.43 6.38 -5.28
CA TYR A 308 23.27 4.91 -5.29
C TYR A 308 24.28 4.20 -4.36
N GLU A 309 25.50 4.68 -4.30
CA GLU A 309 26.58 4.05 -3.51
C GLU A 309 26.36 4.25 -1.99
N ARG A 310 25.79 5.41 -1.59
CA ARG A 310 25.68 5.80 -0.18
C ARG A 310 24.27 5.84 0.38
N ARG A 311 23.24 5.51 -0.41
CA ARG A 311 21.84 5.52 0.07
C ARG A 311 21.61 4.62 1.28
N GLN A 312 22.40 3.55 1.43
CA GLN A 312 22.25 2.64 2.56
C GLN A 312 22.54 3.34 3.89
N GLU A 313 23.47 4.29 3.94
CA GLU A 313 23.74 5.09 5.14
C GLU A 313 22.51 5.89 5.60
N VAL A 314 21.73 6.43 4.64
CA VAL A 314 20.50 7.16 4.95
C VAL A 314 19.40 6.21 5.45
N ILE A 315 19.28 5.04 4.83
CA ILE A 315 18.32 4.00 5.27
C ILE A 315 18.66 3.55 6.69
N ASP A 316 19.94 3.27 6.97
CA ASP A 316 20.40 2.85 8.30
C ASP A 316 20.14 3.93 9.36
N TYR A 317 20.32 5.22 9.01
CA TYR A 317 19.97 6.34 9.88
C TYR A 317 18.48 6.36 10.20
N VAL A 318 17.61 6.23 9.20
CA VAL A 318 16.15 6.23 9.40
C VAL A 318 15.73 5.05 10.28
N VAL A 319 16.24 3.85 10.00
CA VAL A 319 15.97 2.64 10.80
C VAL A 319 16.45 2.79 12.24
N ALA A 320 17.63 3.36 12.44
CA ALA A 320 18.18 3.58 13.80
C ALA A 320 17.36 4.61 14.59
N LYS A 321 16.86 5.67 13.93
CA LYS A 321 16.17 6.77 14.57
C LYS A 321 14.67 6.50 14.80
N TYR A 322 14.00 5.88 13.84
CA TYR A 322 12.54 5.70 13.85
C TYR A 322 12.08 4.26 14.09
N GLY A 323 12.99 3.29 14.07
CA GLY A 323 12.70 1.87 14.34
C GLY A 323 12.61 1.03 13.06
N LYS A 324 12.70 -0.30 13.23
CA LYS A 324 12.58 -1.27 12.13
C LYS A 324 11.13 -1.59 11.77
N ASP A 325 10.21 -1.28 12.66
CA ASP A 325 8.79 -1.64 12.58
C ASP A 325 7.91 -0.45 12.11
N CYS A 326 8.56 0.66 11.72
CA CYS A 326 7.90 1.88 11.24
C CYS A 326 8.07 2.07 9.73
#